data_8104ba296c63d9d2ae1eb1bcbe7c1f15
#
_entry.id   8104ba296c63d9d2ae1eb1bcbe7c1f15
#
_cell.length_a   1.000
_cell.length_b   1.000
_cell.length_c   1.000
_cell.angle_alpha   90.00
_cell.angle_beta   90.00
_cell.angle_gamma   90.00
#
_symmetry.space_group_name_H-M   'P 1'
#
loop_
_entity.id
_entity.type
_entity.pdbx_description
1 polymer ?
#
loop_
_entity_poly.entity_id
_entity_poly.type
_entity_poly.pdbx_seq_one_letter_code
_entity_poly.pdbx_strand_id
1 'polypeptide(L)'
;MKNETAADQPKYVPFALTKDVVTEMFPVETEPKIPTMDKPLIIESACPGWQLGEVRFPAVPIALKDQIKEQVDSLKAGAVIAHIHPRDPKTGLAQMNHELLAEVLDGIFAEVGDCVTFTDSLYPVLNAEVDCIVGTERLLELGNGNKYVQGSLMVPVGHRRRGQPSYFSVRGAVEGVKWLEAHDVKPVYQLFDTNTHLGFKRHIFDKSIDKVRPRIMNIQLGKHDAHVSNQDPWSYLQLIANMNIVKANIPESLIGLYPGGRNWLPMVTMGIMAGVDIVRVGIEDCYWLYPHKDEIIKKNSDVVKMTVDIANILGRRVVTHADEARSILGIKLTSKLH
;
A
#
# COMPACT_ATOMS: atom_id res chain seq x y z
N MET A 1 5.36 -81.69 36.21
CA MET A 1 5.11 -80.27 36.04
C MET A 1 6.23 -79.72 35.13
N LYS A 2 5.91 -79.37 33.93
CA LYS A 2 6.86 -78.84 32.95
C LYS A 2 7.03 -77.34 33.26
N ASN A 3 8.29 -76.95 33.45
CA ASN A 3 8.66 -75.53 33.55
C ASN A 3 8.28 -74.85 32.24
N GLU A 4 7.32 -73.97 32.26
CA GLU A 4 7.13 -72.98 31.23
C GLU A 4 8.30 -72.01 31.26
N THR A 5 9.12 -72.05 30.27
CA THR A 5 10.17 -71.09 30.02
C THR A 5 9.53 -69.72 29.84
N ALA A 6 10.02 -68.75 30.58
CA ALA A 6 9.62 -67.34 30.41
C ALA A 6 9.66 -66.99 28.93
N ALA A 7 8.51 -66.65 28.36
CA ALA A 7 8.43 -66.18 26.99
C ALA A 7 9.37 -65.00 26.82
N ASP A 8 10.19 -65.07 25.79
CA ASP A 8 11.09 -64.01 25.40
C ASP A 8 10.27 -62.71 25.21
N GLN A 9 10.32 -61.85 26.20
CA GLN A 9 9.80 -60.51 26.01
C GLN A 9 10.64 -59.86 24.89
N PRO A 10 9.97 -59.23 23.92
CA PRO A 10 10.69 -58.59 22.83
C PRO A 10 11.68 -57.60 23.44
N LYS A 11 12.97 -57.82 23.18
CA LYS A 11 14.01 -56.90 23.56
C LYS A 11 13.67 -55.53 22.94
N TYR A 12 13.53 -54.51 23.80
CA TYR A 12 13.42 -53.17 23.30
C TYR A 12 14.61 -52.83 22.46
N VAL A 13 14.42 -52.68 21.13
CA VAL A 13 15.40 -52.14 20.19
C VAL A 13 15.12 -50.68 20.08
N PRO A 14 16.05 -49.76 20.41
CA PRO A 14 15.82 -48.37 20.23
C PRO A 14 15.48 -48.11 18.75
N PHE A 15 14.36 -47.42 18.52
CA PHE A 15 13.96 -47.04 17.19
C PHE A 15 14.99 -46.06 16.63
N ALA A 16 15.69 -46.43 15.58
CA ALA A 16 16.64 -45.61 14.88
C ALA A 16 16.14 -45.42 13.45
N LEU A 17 15.95 -44.15 13.07
CA LEU A 17 15.67 -43.83 11.67
C LEU A 17 16.90 -44.14 10.82
N THR A 18 16.74 -45.00 9.85
CA THR A 18 17.78 -45.21 8.83
C THR A 18 17.82 -44.05 7.85
N LYS A 19 18.94 -43.84 7.18
CA LYS A 19 19.08 -42.78 6.14
C LYS A 19 17.97 -42.87 5.10
N ASP A 20 17.65 -44.09 4.64
CA ASP A 20 16.64 -44.33 3.62
C ASP A 20 15.22 -43.98 4.12
N VAL A 21 14.88 -44.35 5.35
CA VAL A 21 13.60 -43.99 5.96
C VAL A 21 13.46 -42.48 6.14
N VAL A 22 14.52 -41.80 6.55
CA VAL A 22 14.49 -40.33 6.67
C VAL A 22 14.30 -39.68 5.32
N THR A 23 14.96 -40.15 4.27
CA THR A 23 14.84 -39.63 2.90
C THR A 23 13.42 -39.86 2.35
N GLU A 24 12.82 -41.02 2.60
CA GLU A 24 11.45 -41.31 2.15
C GLU A 24 10.37 -40.57 2.94
N MET A 25 10.55 -40.42 4.27
CA MET A 25 9.57 -39.72 5.12
C MET A 25 9.61 -38.21 4.99
N PHE A 26 10.77 -37.63 4.65
CA PHE A 26 11.00 -36.19 4.56
C PHE A 26 11.68 -35.81 3.25
N PRO A 27 10.98 -35.89 2.12
CA PRO A 27 11.53 -35.59 0.81
C PRO A 27 11.71 -34.07 0.61
N VAL A 28 12.69 -33.49 1.29
CA VAL A 28 12.95 -32.02 1.29
C VAL A 28 13.20 -31.48 -0.12
N GLU A 29 13.68 -32.30 -1.04
CA GLU A 29 13.93 -31.93 -2.43
C GLU A 29 12.64 -31.67 -3.21
N THR A 30 11.51 -32.21 -2.76
CA THR A 30 10.21 -32.05 -3.40
C THR A 30 9.30 -31.08 -2.68
N GLU A 31 9.75 -30.49 -1.59
CA GLU A 31 8.98 -29.46 -0.88
C GLU A 31 8.74 -28.24 -1.79
N PRO A 32 7.47 -27.83 -2.01
CA PRO A 32 7.17 -26.76 -2.94
C PRO A 32 7.64 -25.41 -2.37
N LYS A 33 8.24 -24.58 -3.23
CA LYS A 33 8.53 -23.20 -2.90
C LYS A 33 7.26 -22.40 -2.62
N ILE A 34 7.34 -21.35 -1.82
CA ILE A 34 6.24 -20.43 -1.54
C ILE A 34 6.24 -19.33 -2.60
N PRO A 35 5.34 -19.38 -3.62
CA PRO A 35 5.41 -18.47 -4.77
C PRO A 35 5.21 -17.00 -4.42
N THR A 36 4.52 -16.72 -3.32
CA THR A 36 4.27 -15.35 -2.88
C THR A 36 5.54 -14.61 -2.48
N MET A 37 6.58 -15.34 -2.07
CA MET A 37 7.87 -14.76 -1.67
C MET A 37 8.78 -14.45 -2.87
N ASP A 38 8.53 -15.05 -4.04
CA ASP A 38 9.25 -14.73 -5.28
C ASP A 38 8.81 -13.40 -5.90
N LYS A 39 7.64 -12.89 -5.51
CA LYS A 39 7.12 -11.62 -6.03
C LYS A 39 7.91 -10.44 -5.45
N PRO A 40 8.31 -9.47 -6.27
CA PRO A 40 8.92 -8.25 -5.77
C PRO A 40 7.91 -7.44 -4.94
N LEU A 41 8.42 -6.70 -3.96
CA LEU A 41 7.65 -5.79 -3.13
C LEU A 41 7.85 -4.35 -3.58
N ILE A 42 6.78 -3.63 -3.80
CA ILE A 42 6.77 -2.18 -4.05
C ILE A 42 6.48 -1.47 -2.73
N ILE A 43 7.28 -0.46 -2.38
CA ILE A 43 7.06 0.36 -1.19
C ILE A 43 6.65 1.76 -1.61
N GLU A 44 5.49 2.21 -1.08
CA GLU A 44 4.98 3.57 -1.21
C GLU A 44 5.27 4.34 0.08
N SER A 45 5.87 5.51 -0.06
CA SER A 45 6.13 6.45 1.03
C SER A 45 5.04 7.52 1.08
N ALA A 46 4.36 7.65 2.21
CA ALA A 46 3.31 8.65 2.43
C ALA A 46 3.77 9.74 3.41
N CYS A 47 4.21 10.89 2.86
CA CYS A 47 4.76 12.01 3.61
C CYS A 47 4.82 13.30 2.77
N PRO A 48 4.49 14.47 3.34
CA PRO A 48 3.68 14.65 4.53
C PRO A 48 2.23 14.23 4.27
N GLY A 49 1.51 13.94 5.35
CA GLY A 49 0.14 13.46 5.23
C GLY A 49 -0.91 14.55 5.41
N TRP A 50 -2.17 14.17 5.18
CA TRP A 50 -3.32 15.07 5.31
C TRP A 50 -3.77 15.32 6.76
N GLN A 51 -3.73 14.29 7.62
CA GLN A 51 -4.51 14.29 8.86
C GLN A 51 -3.74 14.71 10.12
N LEU A 52 -2.44 14.47 10.17
CA LEU A 52 -1.63 14.80 11.34
C LEU A 52 -1.08 16.21 11.19
N GLY A 53 -1.37 17.07 12.17
CA GLY A 53 -0.83 18.42 12.24
C GLY A 53 0.38 18.50 13.16
N GLU A 54 1.20 19.54 13.00
CA GLU A 54 2.41 19.81 13.77
C GLU A 54 2.19 19.77 15.29
N VAL A 55 1.05 20.27 15.77
CA VAL A 55 0.72 20.30 17.22
C VAL A 55 0.71 18.89 17.81
N ARG A 56 0.28 17.90 17.06
CA ARG A 56 0.21 16.49 17.50
C ARG A 56 1.41 15.68 17.05
N PHE A 57 2.03 16.07 15.95
CA PHE A 57 3.16 15.36 15.37
C PHE A 57 4.24 16.34 14.90
N PRO A 58 5.16 16.72 15.81
CA PRO A 58 6.21 17.70 15.51
C PRO A 58 7.16 17.32 14.39
N ALA A 59 7.22 16.04 14.01
CA ALA A 59 8.04 15.56 12.90
C ALA A 59 7.41 15.75 11.52
N VAL A 60 6.17 16.28 11.42
CA VAL A 60 5.56 16.59 10.11
C VAL A 60 6.35 17.72 9.44
N PRO A 61 6.93 17.49 8.25
CA PRO A 61 7.67 18.54 7.55
C PRO A 61 6.69 19.60 7.01
N ILE A 62 6.97 20.87 7.31
CA ILE A 62 6.15 22.02 6.91
C ILE A 62 6.85 22.89 5.88
N ALA A 63 8.10 23.26 6.13
CA ALA A 63 8.84 24.05 5.17
C ALA A 63 9.05 23.26 3.88
N LEU A 64 8.95 23.93 2.72
CA LEU A 64 9.06 23.29 1.40
C LEU A 64 10.27 22.36 1.30
N LYS A 65 11.45 22.87 1.69
CA LYS A 65 12.71 22.10 1.66
C LYS A 65 12.66 20.84 2.54
N ASP A 66 11.92 20.89 3.65
CA ASP A 66 11.83 19.77 4.59
C ASP A 66 10.84 18.73 4.07
N GLN A 67 9.74 19.14 3.38
CA GLN A 67 8.83 18.24 2.67
C GLN A 67 9.56 17.48 1.57
N ILE A 68 10.33 18.18 0.75
CA ILE A 68 11.17 17.58 -0.31
C ILE A 68 12.17 16.61 0.31
N LYS A 69 12.94 17.07 1.29
CA LYS A 69 14.00 16.28 1.93
C LYS A 69 13.48 14.97 2.53
N GLU A 70 12.38 15.03 3.29
CA GLU A 70 11.82 13.86 3.97
C GLU A 70 11.36 12.79 2.97
N GLN A 71 10.78 13.22 1.86
CA GLN A 71 10.37 12.29 0.80
C GLN A 71 11.56 11.75 0.01
N VAL A 72 12.56 12.59 -0.29
CA VAL A 72 13.82 12.16 -0.91
C VAL A 72 14.54 11.13 -0.05
N ASP A 73 14.66 11.36 1.27
CA ASP A 73 15.28 10.42 2.20
C ASP A 73 14.51 9.09 2.22
N SER A 74 13.17 9.12 2.12
CA SER A 74 12.32 7.94 2.07
C SER A 74 12.53 7.14 0.77
N LEU A 75 12.60 7.81 -0.38
CA LEU A 75 12.89 7.17 -1.66
C LEU A 75 14.30 6.54 -1.67
N LYS A 76 15.30 7.25 -1.16
CA LYS A 76 16.66 6.73 -0.99
C LYS A 76 16.73 5.56 0.01
N ALA A 77 15.80 5.47 0.96
CA ALA A 77 15.68 4.34 1.90
C ALA A 77 15.04 3.09 1.28
N GLY A 78 14.47 3.18 0.08
CA GLY A 78 13.94 2.03 -0.68
C GLY A 78 12.48 2.11 -1.08
N ALA A 79 11.78 3.20 -0.83
CA ALA A 79 10.49 3.45 -1.47
C ALA A 79 10.71 3.80 -2.95
N VAL A 80 9.69 3.52 -3.78
CA VAL A 80 9.72 3.86 -5.22
C VAL A 80 8.48 4.64 -5.65
N ILE A 81 7.44 4.65 -4.79
CA ILE A 81 6.25 5.46 -4.98
C ILE A 81 6.25 6.60 -3.95
N ALA A 82 6.04 7.83 -4.41
CA ALA A 82 5.82 9.00 -3.58
C ALA A 82 4.33 9.33 -3.50
N HIS A 83 3.80 9.41 -2.28
CA HIS A 83 2.46 9.91 -1.99
C HIS A 83 2.56 11.14 -1.10
N ILE A 84 2.00 12.27 -1.54
CA ILE A 84 2.21 13.56 -0.92
C ILE A 84 0.91 14.34 -0.83
N HIS A 85 0.63 14.85 0.38
CA HIS A 85 -0.30 15.96 0.58
C HIS A 85 0.52 17.19 1.00
N PRO A 86 0.73 18.16 0.09
CA PRO A 86 1.61 19.27 0.38
C PRO A 86 1.08 20.10 1.54
N ARG A 87 2.00 20.60 2.37
CA ARG A 87 1.72 21.49 3.50
C ARG A 87 2.05 22.91 3.12
N ASP A 88 1.10 23.83 3.37
CA ASP A 88 1.36 25.25 3.25
C ASP A 88 2.49 25.64 4.23
N PRO A 89 3.63 26.18 3.74
CA PRO A 89 4.75 26.54 4.61
C PRO A 89 4.45 27.65 5.62
N LYS A 90 3.37 28.42 5.40
CA LYS A 90 2.97 29.50 6.30
C LYS A 90 2.04 29.04 7.43
N THR A 91 1.14 28.13 7.12
CA THR A 91 0.09 27.69 8.06
C THR A 91 0.32 26.29 8.63
N GLY A 92 1.19 25.50 8.02
CA GLY A 92 1.40 24.08 8.36
C GLY A 92 0.24 23.16 8.00
N LEU A 93 -0.82 23.70 7.39
CA LEU A 93 -2.00 22.91 7.03
C LEU A 93 -1.81 22.18 5.72
N ALA A 94 -2.30 20.96 5.66
CA ALA A 94 -2.39 20.24 4.39
C ALA A 94 -3.34 20.97 3.44
N GLN A 95 -2.97 21.07 2.18
CA GLN A 95 -3.74 21.76 1.16
C GLN A 95 -3.85 20.93 -0.12
N MET A 96 -5.00 21.07 -0.79
CA MET A 96 -5.19 20.64 -2.18
C MET A 96 -4.68 21.75 -3.13
N ASN A 97 -3.39 22.06 -3.01
CA ASN A 97 -2.71 23.06 -3.84
C ASN A 97 -1.82 22.34 -4.86
N HIS A 98 -2.25 22.30 -6.11
CA HIS A 98 -1.61 21.54 -7.17
C HIS A 98 -0.28 22.15 -7.61
N GLU A 99 -0.16 23.49 -7.58
CA GLU A 99 1.08 24.21 -7.85
C GLU A 99 2.15 23.89 -6.79
N LEU A 100 1.76 23.90 -5.51
CA LEU A 100 2.65 23.53 -4.41
C LEU A 100 3.04 22.04 -4.48
N LEU A 101 2.10 21.17 -4.85
CA LEU A 101 2.41 19.75 -5.06
C LEU A 101 3.41 19.56 -6.20
N ALA A 102 3.22 20.26 -7.31
CA ALA A 102 4.14 20.21 -8.44
C ALA A 102 5.55 20.73 -8.03
N GLU A 103 5.62 21.82 -7.26
CA GLU A 103 6.89 22.37 -6.77
C GLU A 103 7.62 21.38 -5.84
N VAL A 104 6.90 20.71 -4.93
CA VAL A 104 7.48 19.66 -4.07
C VAL A 104 7.99 18.50 -4.91
N LEU A 105 7.21 18.02 -5.88
CA LEU A 105 7.59 16.90 -6.74
C LEU A 105 8.76 17.25 -7.66
N ASP A 106 8.82 18.46 -8.21
CA ASP A 106 9.98 18.91 -9.00
C ASP A 106 11.26 18.92 -8.16
N GLY A 107 11.18 19.38 -6.91
CA GLY A 107 12.31 19.30 -5.97
C GLY A 107 12.73 17.86 -5.68
N ILE A 108 11.79 16.93 -5.59
CA ILE A 108 12.08 15.50 -5.42
C ILE A 108 12.74 14.93 -6.67
N PHE A 109 12.18 15.17 -7.86
CA PHE A 109 12.76 14.69 -9.12
C PHE A 109 14.17 15.24 -9.36
N ALA A 110 14.45 16.48 -8.98
CA ALA A 110 15.80 17.06 -9.08
C ALA A 110 16.82 16.28 -8.24
N GLU A 111 16.42 15.68 -7.13
CA GLU A 111 17.29 14.95 -6.20
C GLU A 111 17.41 13.44 -6.48
N VAL A 112 16.33 12.82 -6.97
CA VAL A 112 16.30 11.35 -7.18
C VAL A 112 16.22 10.95 -8.65
N GLY A 113 15.99 11.90 -9.54
CA GLY A 113 15.84 11.69 -10.98
C GLY A 113 14.44 11.20 -11.37
N ASP A 114 13.93 10.13 -10.74
CA ASP A 114 12.64 9.54 -11.09
C ASP A 114 12.00 8.79 -9.91
N CYS A 115 10.67 8.85 -9.82
CA CYS A 115 9.85 8.01 -8.95
C CYS A 115 8.43 7.88 -9.53
N VAL A 116 7.66 6.91 -9.04
CA VAL A 116 6.23 6.84 -9.31
C VAL A 116 5.50 7.79 -8.36
N THR A 117 4.44 8.44 -8.85
CA THR A 117 3.63 9.36 -8.02
C THR A 117 2.20 8.88 -7.91
N PHE A 118 1.73 8.69 -6.67
CA PHE A 118 0.33 8.44 -6.36
C PHE A 118 -0.26 9.63 -5.62
N THR A 119 -1.46 10.06 -6.01
CA THR A 119 -2.13 11.20 -5.39
C THR A 119 -3.60 10.91 -5.10
N ASP A 120 -4.19 11.70 -4.22
CA ASP A 120 -5.64 11.71 -3.94
C ASP A 120 -6.36 12.74 -4.83
N SER A 121 -5.99 12.85 -6.09
CA SER A 121 -6.48 13.91 -6.98
C SER A 121 -7.98 13.87 -7.31
N LEU A 122 -8.63 12.74 -7.07
CA LEU A 122 -10.09 12.58 -7.22
C LEU A 122 -10.82 12.80 -5.90
N TYR A 123 -10.73 13.98 -5.32
CA TYR A 123 -11.59 14.34 -4.20
C TYR A 123 -12.91 14.90 -4.70
N PRO A 124 -14.06 14.46 -4.13
CA PRO A 124 -15.30 15.18 -4.34
C PRO A 124 -15.16 16.58 -3.73
N VAL A 125 -15.17 17.60 -4.57
CA VAL A 125 -15.28 18.98 -4.10
C VAL A 125 -16.67 19.15 -3.48
N LEU A 126 -16.76 19.92 -2.41
CA LEU A 126 -18.01 20.25 -1.74
C LEU A 126 -19.09 20.66 -2.78
N ASN A 127 -20.15 19.87 -2.88
CA ASN A 127 -21.35 20.10 -3.71
C ASN A 127 -21.29 19.80 -5.21
N ALA A 128 -20.25 19.14 -5.72
CA ALA A 128 -20.25 18.79 -7.14
C ALA A 128 -20.08 17.29 -7.35
N GLU A 129 -21.06 16.66 -7.99
CA GLU A 129 -21.00 15.25 -8.40
C GLU A 129 -19.92 14.97 -9.47
N VAL A 130 -19.28 16.01 -10.02
CA VAL A 130 -18.42 15.94 -11.20
C VAL A 130 -17.02 16.52 -11.00
N ASP A 131 -16.76 17.30 -9.93
CA ASP A 131 -15.51 18.07 -9.77
C ASP A 131 -14.32 17.27 -9.21
N CYS A 132 -14.45 15.95 -9.09
CA CYS A 132 -13.31 15.09 -8.70
C CYS A 132 -12.17 15.05 -9.75
N ILE A 133 -12.41 15.59 -10.95
CA ILE A 133 -11.46 15.59 -12.07
C ILE A 133 -10.55 16.84 -12.07
N VAL A 134 -11.04 17.97 -11.57
CA VAL A 134 -10.36 19.28 -11.67
C VAL A 134 -8.92 19.28 -11.14
N GLY A 135 -8.69 18.63 -10.01
CA GLY A 135 -7.33 18.54 -9.46
C GLY A 135 -6.38 17.73 -10.32
N THR A 136 -6.85 16.62 -10.86
CA THR A 136 -6.06 15.76 -11.73
C THR A 136 -5.76 16.45 -13.05
N GLU A 137 -6.73 17.16 -13.63
CA GLU A 137 -6.55 17.96 -14.86
C GLU A 137 -5.44 18.99 -14.69
N ARG A 138 -5.45 19.73 -13.57
CA ARG A 138 -4.43 20.74 -13.30
C ARG A 138 -3.02 20.13 -13.14
N LEU A 139 -2.90 18.98 -12.52
CA LEU A 139 -1.61 18.28 -12.38
C LEU A 139 -1.08 17.79 -13.75
N LEU A 140 -1.97 17.35 -14.64
CA LEU A 140 -1.59 16.96 -16.01
C LEU A 140 -1.10 18.17 -16.83
N GLU A 141 -1.77 19.32 -16.71
CA GLU A 141 -1.33 20.56 -17.35
C GLU A 141 0.07 20.97 -16.87
N LEU A 142 0.25 21.08 -15.55
CA LEU A 142 1.52 21.46 -14.93
C LEU A 142 2.65 20.49 -15.31
N GLY A 143 2.34 19.18 -15.40
CA GLY A 143 3.29 18.13 -15.71
C GLY A 143 3.54 17.91 -17.20
N ASN A 144 2.79 18.60 -18.07
CA ASN A 144 2.74 18.30 -19.50
C ASN A 144 2.61 16.79 -19.74
N GLY A 145 1.61 16.21 -19.10
CA GLY A 145 1.35 14.78 -18.97
C GLY A 145 1.32 14.31 -17.51
N ASN A 146 1.49 13.03 -17.25
CA ASN A 146 1.16 12.44 -15.96
C ASN A 146 2.32 12.34 -14.94
N LYS A 147 3.42 13.11 -15.07
CA LYS A 147 4.55 12.97 -14.14
C LYS A 147 4.20 13.24 -12.68
N TYR A 148 3.25 14.15 -12.40
CA TYR A 148 2.83 14.47 -11.04
C TYR A 148 1.67 13.62 -10.53
N VAL A 149 1.01 12.85 -11.40
CA VAL A 149 -0.16 12.02 -11.08
C VAL A 149 -0.18 10.75 -11.93
N GLN A 150 0.71 9.82 -11.62
CA GLN A 150 0.77 8.54 -12.35
C GLN A 150 -0.30 7.57 -11.89
N GLY A 151 -0.69 7.64 -10.62
CA GLY A 151 -1.83 6.92 -10.06
C GLY A 151 -2.69 7.82 -9.20
N SER A 152 -4.02 7.62 -9.25
CA SER A 152 -4.97 8.37 -8.45
C SER A 152 -5.79 7.44 -7.57
N LEU A 153 -5.83 7.74 -6.26
CA LEU A 153 -6.55 6.96 -5.27
C LEU A 153 -8.05 7.19 -5.40
N MET A 154 -8.77 6.09 -5.66
CA MET A 154 -10.23 6.05 -5.82
C MET A 154 -10.90 5.77 -4.49
N VAL A 155 -11.68 6.71 -4.00
CA VAL A 155 -12.52 6.52 -2.81
C VAL A 155 -13.64 5.52 -3.14
N PRO A 156 -14.03 4.63 -2.20
CA PRO A 156 -15.11 3.67 -2.43
C PRO A 156 -16.45 4.34 -2.76
N VAL A 157 -17.18 3.72 -3.68
CA VAL A 157 -18.53 4.16 -4.03
C VAL A 157 -19.43 4.14 -2.80
N GLY A 158 -20.13 5.23 -2.56
CA GLY A 158 -21.02 5.40 -1.39
C GLY A 158 -20.28 5.77 -0.10
N HIS A 159 -18.97 5.86 -0.12
CA HIS A 159 -18.21 6.27 1.07
C HIS A 159 -18.45 7.75 1.40
N ARG A 160 -18.69 8.01 2.69
CA ARG A 160 -18.83 9.36 3.22
C ARG A 160 -17.75 9.61 4.25
N ARG A 161 -16.89 10.57 4.00
CA ARG A 161 -15.91 11.00 5.02
C ARG A 161 -16.63 11.74 6.14
N ARG A 162 -16.20 11.47 7.39
CA ARG A 162 -16.72 12.15 8.57
C ARG A 162 -16.58 13.67 8.42
N GLY A 163 -17.68 14.39 8.64
CA GLY A 163 -17.71 15.86 8.53
C GLY A 163 -17.86 16.41 7.12
N GLN A 164 -17.95 15.56 6.08
CA GLN A 164 -18.20 16.00 4.72
C GLN A 164 -19.67 15.80 4.31
N PRO A 165 -20.28 16.77 3.64
CA PRO A 165 -21.69 16.67 3.23
C PRO A 165 -21.92 15.75 2.03
N SER A 166 -20.91 15.51 1.19
CA SER A 166 -20.99 14.70 -0.02
C SER A 166 -20.45 13.30 0.16
N TYR A 167 -20.99 12.36 -0.59
CA TYR A 167 -20.47 11.00 -0.74
C TYR A 167 -19.98 10.78 -2.17
N PHE A 168 -19.06 9.84 -2.35
CA PHE A 168 -18.55 9.49 -3.68
C PHE A 168 -19.62 8.70 -4.45
N SER A 169 -20.23 9.34 -5.44
CA SER A 169 -21.35 8.76 -6.18
C SER A 169 -20.91 7.68 -7.16
N VAL A 170 -21.84 6.79 -7.53
CA VAL A 170 -21.61 5.81 -8.61
C VAL A 170 -21.20 6.51 -9.91
N ARG A 171 -21.87 7.63 -10.24
CA ARG A 171 -21.58 8.42 -11.44
C ARG A 171 -20.18 8.98 -11.38
N GLY A 172 -19.80 9.62 -10.27
CA GLY A 172 -18.45 10.17 -10.07
C GLY A 172 -17.36 9.10 -10.18
N ALA A 173 -17.59 7.91 -9.61
CA ALA A 173 -16.66 6.80 -9.74
C ALA A 173 -16.49 6.32 -11.18
N VAL A 174 -17.60 6.16 -11.91
CA VAL A 174 -17.57 5.69 -13.30
C VAL A 174 -16.90 6.71 -14.23
N GLU A 175 -17.29 7.99 -14.13
CA GLU A 175 -16.71 9.04 -14.95
C GLU A 175 -15.24 9.30 -14.57
N GLY A 176 -14.91 9.24 -13.28
CA GLY A 176 -13.54 9.35 -12.80
C GLY A 176 -12.61 8.26 -13.37
N VAL A 177 -13.02 6.99 -13.34
CA VAL A 177 -12.23 5.89 -13.93
C VAL A 177 -12.03 6.08 -15.43
N LYS A 178 -13.10 6.38 -16.17
CA LYS A 178 -13.00 6.63 -17.62
C LYS A 178 -12.06 7.77 -17.94
N TRP A 179 -12.16 8.86 -17.17
CA TRP A 179 -11.33 10.03 -17.38
C TRP A 179 -9.86 9.76 -17.06
N LEU A 180 -9.57 9.10 -15.93
CA LEU A 180 -8.21 8.74 -15.54
C LEU A 180 -7.54 7.87 -16.60
N GLU A 181 -8.21 6.81 -17.05
CA GLU A 181 -7.66 5.91 -18.07
C GLU A 181 -7.45 6.60 -19.42
N ALA A 182 -8.34 7.54 -19.79
CA ALA A 182 -8.20 8.32 -21.01
C ALA A 182 -6.97 9.27 -21.00
N HIS A 183 -6.45 9.56 -19.81
CA HIS A 183 -5.29 10.43 -19.61
C HIS A 183 -4.04 9.70 -19.09
N ASP A 184 -3.99 8.38 -19.26
CA ASP A 184 -2.89 7.53 -18.81
C ASP A 184 -2.60 7.65 -17.29
N VAL A 185 -3.62 7.94 -16.48
CA VAL A 185 -3.54 7.94 -15.01
C VAL A 185 -4.15 6.65 -14.48
N LYS A 186 -3.40 5.93 -13.66
CA LYS A 186 -3.81 4.64 -13.11
C LYS A 186 -4.86 4.79 -12.01
N PRO A 187 -6.07 4.24 -12.13
CA PRO A 187 -7.00 4.13 -11.01
C PRO A 187 -6.47 3.19 -9.94
N VAL A 188 -6.48 3.62 -8.68
CA VAL A 188 -6.01 2.86 -7.51
C VAL A 188 -7.18 2.74 -6.53
N TYR A 189 -7.79 1.56 -6.47
CA TYR A 189 -9.05 1.33 -5.75
C TYR A 189 -8.82 1.07 -4.27
N GLN A 190 -9.41 1.90 -3.40
CA GLN A 190 -9.28 1.77 -1.95
C GLN A 190 -10.36 0.85 -1.36
N LEU A 191 -9.95 -0.10 -0.53
CA LEU A 191 -10.83 -1.02 0.18
C LEU A 191 -10.73 -0.75 1.68
N PHE A 192 -11.85 -0.35 2.31
CA PHE A 192 -11.90 -0.03 3.73
C PHE A 192 -12.39 -1.18 4.61
N ASP A 193 -13.13 -2.10 4.01
CA ASP A 193 -13.67 -3.29 4.66
C ASP A 193 -13.92 -4.40 3.63
N THR A 194 -14.42 -5.54 4.10
CA THR A 194 -14.69 -6.71 3.25
C THR A 194 -15.81 -6.50 2.23
N ASN A 195 -16.63 -5.46 2.34
CA ASN A 195 -17.75 -5.19 1.44
C ASN A 195 -17.46 -4.10 0.42
N THR A 196 -16.45 -3.28 0.69
CA THR A 196 -16.11 -2.12 -0.16
C THR A 196 -15.85 -2.49 -1.61
N HIS A 197 -15.28 -3.68 -1.87
CA HIS A 197 -15.03 -4.18 -3.21
C HIS A 197 -16.32 -4.36 -4.04
N LEU A 198 -17.47 -4.60 -3.40
CA LEU A 198 -18.75 -4.85 -4.09
C LEU A 198 -19.21 -3.63 -4.89
N GLY A 199 -18.99 -2.43 -4.36
CA GLY A 199 -19.29 -1.19 -5.07
C GLY A 199 -18.51 -1.05 -6.38
N PHE A 200 -17.21 -1.24 -6.32
CA PHE A 200 -16.35 -1.23 -7.50
C PHE A 200 -16.68 -2.39 -8.45
N LYS A 201 -16.84 -3.61 -7.93
CA LYS A 201 -17.19 -4.76 -8.76
C LYS A 201 -18.47 -4.51 -9.53
N ARG A 202 -19.56 -4.17 -8.85
CA ARG A 202 -20.90 -3.98 -9.45
C ARG A 202 -20.96 -2.86 -10.49
N HIS A 203 -20.29 -1.74 -10.20
CA HIS A 203 -20.49 -0.51 -10.98
C HIS A 203 -19.36 -0.24 -11.98
N ILE A 204 -18.20 -0.83 -11.81
CA ILE A 204 -17.02 -0.60 -12.63
C ILE A 204 -16.56 -1.89 -13.32
N PHE A 205 -16.19 -2.94 -12.55
CA PHE A 205 -15.53 -4.12 -13.10
C PHE A 205 -16.46 -5.01 -13.91
N ASP A 206 -17.65 -5.35 -13.39
CA ASP A 206 -18.64 -6.18 -14.09
C ASP A 206 -19.22 -5.49 -15.34
N LYS A 207 -19.08 -4.16 -15.41
CA LYS A 207 -19.49 -3.36 -16.57
C LYS A 207 -18.35 -3.05 -17.53
N SER A 208 -17.15 -3.57 -17.26
CA SER A 208 -15.96 -3.33 -18.07
C SER A 208 -15.67 -1.85 -18.31
N ILE A 209 -15.90 -1.02 -17.27
CA ILE A 209 -15.60 0.41 -17.34
C ILE A 209 -14.07 0.59 -17.32
N ASP A 210 -13.37 -0.04 -16.35
CA ASP A 210 -11.93 -0.06 -16.29
C ASP A 210 -11.33 -1.09 -17.26
N LYS A 211 -10.30 -0.71 -17.98
CA LYS A 211 -9.65 -1.55 -19.00
C LYS A 211 -8.18 -1.81 -18.71
N VAL A 212 -7.54 -0.91 -17.95
CA VAL A 212 -6.09 -0.98 -17.68
C VAL A 212 -5.78 -2.06 -16.64
N ARG A 213 -4.82 -2.93 -16.96
CA ARG A 213 -4.36 -4.03 -16.09
C ARG A 213 -2.89 -3.84 -15.69
N PRO A 214 -2.50 -4.47 -14.54
CA PRO A 214 -3.36 -5.07 -13.50
C PRO A 214 -4.19 -4.01 -12.77
N ARG A 215 -5.27 -4.40 -12.10
CA ARG A 215 -5.98 -3.51 -11.15
C ARG A 215 -5.15 -3.37 -9.88
N ILE A 216 -5.16 -2.21 -9.25
CA ILE A 216 -4.51 -1.99 -7.96
C ILE A 216 -5.60 -1.87 -6.91
N MET A 217 -5.66 -2.85 -5.99
CA MET A 217 -6.64 -2.93 -4.92
C MET A 217 -5.96 -2.68 -3.58
N ASN A 218 -6.10 -1.48 -3.03
CA ASN A 218 -5.44 -1.09 -1.78
C ASN A 218 -6.31 -1.36 -0.57
N ILE A 219 -5.89 -2.26 0.29
CA ILE A 219 -6.55 -2.58 1.55
C ILE A 219 -6.08 -1.57 2.60
N GLN A 220 -6.98 -0.70 3.06
CA GLN A 220 -6.72 0.24 4.14
C GLN A 220 -7.23 -0.30 5.46
N LEU A 221 -6.35 -0.46 6.43
CA LEU A 221 -6.68 -0.98 7.75
C LEU A 221 -5.99 -0.17 8.85
N GLY A 222 -6.71 0.03 9.95
CA GLY A 222 -6.16 0.70 11.12
C GLY A 222 -5.95 2.20 10.99
N LYS A 223 -6.34 2.79 9.87
CA LYS A 223 -6.15 4.21 9.60
C LYS A 223 -7.26 5.05 10.22
N HIS A 224 -6.95 5.78 11.27
CA HIS A 224 -7.81 6.80 11.89
C HIS A 224 -9.22 6.33 12.29
N ASP A 225 -10.08 7.28 12.56
CA ASP A 225 -11.46 7.09 12.96
C ASP A 225 -12.43 6.78 11.80
N ALA A 226 -11.94 6.84 10.58
CA ALA A 226 -12.77 6.62 9.38
C ALA A 226 -12.90 5.15 8.99
N HIS A 227 -12.07 4.26 9.52
CA HIS A 227 -11.99 2.86 9.10
C HIS A 227 -12.13 1.91 10.27
N VAL A 228 -12.97 0.93 10.06
CA VAL A 228 -13.23 -0.14 11.03
C VAL A 228 -12.02 -1.04 11.15
N SER A 229 -11.85 -1.68 12.30
CA SER A 229 -10.77 -2.60 12.65
C SER A 229 -9.38 -1.99 12.72
N ASN A 230 -9.21 -1.21 13.72
CA ASN A 230 -7.97 -0.48 13.93
C ASN A 230 -6.97 -1.20 14.78
N GLN A 231 -7.31 -2.35 15.38
CA GLN A 231 -6.51 -2.88 16.46
C GLN A 231 -6.55 -4.39 16.48
N ASP A 232 -5.59 -4.97 17.17
CA ASP A 232 -5.46 -6.39 17.40
C ASP A 232 -6.68 -7.06 17.95
N PRO A 233 -6.84 -8.31 17.67
CA PRO A 233 -6.21 -9.12 16.60
C PRO A 233 -6.98 -9.04 15.29
N TRP A 234 -8.08 -8.28 15.25
CA TRP A 234 -9.07 -8.27 14.17
C TRP A 234 -8.53 -7.71 12.85
N SER A 235 -7.60 -6.74 12.91
CA SER A 235 -6.99 -6.17 11.71
C SER A 235 -6.25 -7.21 10.87
N TYR A 236 -5.63 -8.19 11.49
CA TYR A 236 -4.93 -9.28 10.80
C TYR A 236 -5.90 -10.21 10.08
N LEU A 237 -6.99 -10.59 10.77
CA LEU A 237 -8.04 -11.42 10.18
C LEU A 237 -8.70 -10.69 8.99
N GLN A 238 -8.93 -9.39 9.14
CA GLN A 238 -9.52 -8.58 8.07
C GLN A 238 -8.58 -8.42 6.88
N LEU A 239 -7.27 -8.28 7.10
CA LEU A 239 -6.28 -8.28 6.02
C LEU A 239 -6.40 -9.56 5.18
N ILE A 240 -6.35 -10.73 5.83
CA ILE A 240 -6.42 -12.02 5.15
C ILE A 240 -7.77 -12.21 4.45
N ALA A 241 -8.88 -11.82 5.11
CA ALA A 241 -10.21 -11.88 4.52
C ALA A 241 -10.30 -11.00 3.24
N ASN A 242 -9.84 -9.75 3.30
CA ASN A 242 -9.82 -8.84 2.16
C ASN A 242 -8.93 -9.36 1.02
N MET A 243 -7.76 -9.90 1.32
CA MET A 243 -6.88 -10.49 0.31
C MET A 243 -7.56 -11.66 -0.41
N ASN A 244 -8.22 -12.56 0.34
CA ASN A 244 -8.95 -13.68 -0.23
C ASN A 244 -10.13 -13.22 -1.09
N ILE A 245 -10.87 -12.21 -0.64
CA ILE A 245 -11.99 -11.62 -1.39
C ILE A 245 -11.49 -11.02 -2.71
N VAL A 246 -10.40 -10.25 -2.68
CA VAL A 246 -9.82 -9.67 -3.90
C VAL A 246 -9.39 -10.79 -4.85
N LYS A 247 -8.63 -11.78 -4.39
CA LYS A 247 -8.18 -12.89 -5.24
C LYS A 247 -9.33 -13.67 -5.86
N ALA A 248 -10.42 -13.90 -5.11
CA ALA A 248 -11.57 -14.67 -5.57
C ALA A 248 -12.49 -13.91 -6.54
N ASN A 249 -12.63 -12.59 -6.34
CA ASN A 249 -13.66 -11.81 -7.04
C ASN A 249 -13.12 -10.82 -8.07
N ILE A 250 -11.84 -10.45 -7.97
CA ILE A 250 -11.21 -9.42 -8.82
C ILE A 250 -9.87 -9.99 -9.33
N PRO A 251 -9.91 -10.92 -10.28
CA PRO A 251 -8.69 -11.51 -10.85
C PRO A 251 -7.86 -10.42 -11.55
N GLU A 252 -6.58 -10.72 -11.78
CA GLU A 252 -5.60 -9.79 -12.40
C GLU A 252 -5.40 -8.50 -11.58
N SER A 253 -5.47 -8.62 -10.24
CA SER A 253 -5.22 -7.52 -9.32
C SER A 253 -3.89 -7.64 -8.60
N LEU A 254 -3.23 -6.50 -8.41
CA LEU A 254 -2.21 -6.32 -7.39
C LEU A 254 -2.88 -5.91 -6.09
N ILE A 255 -2.37 -6.42 -4.98
CA ILE A 255 -2.88 -6.09 -3.66
C ILE A 255 -1.92 -5.13 -2.98
N GLY A 256 -2.41 -3.94 -2.69
CA GLY A 256 -1.75 -2.97 -1.82
C GLY A 256 -2.24 -3.11 -0.38
N LEU A 257 -1.38 -2.84 0.59
CA LEU A 257 -1.69 -2.74 2.00
C LEU A 257 -1.31 -1.35 2.51
N TYR A 258 -2.29 -0.62 3.02
CA TYR A 258 -2.15 0.72 3.62
C TYR A 258 -2.50 0.63 5.11
N PRO A 259 -1.57 0.19 5.95
CA PRO A 259 -1.81 0.05 7.38
C PRO A 259 -1.65 1.38 8.08
N GLY A 260 -2.45 1.62 9.10
CA GLY A 260 -2.37 2.81 9.93
C GLY A 260 -2.43 2.52 11.44
N GLY A 261 -2.21 3.55 12.23
CA GLY A 261 -2.25 3.45 13.68
C GLY A 261 -1.08 2.68 14.28
N ARG A 262 -1.25 2.22 15.53
CA ARG A 262 -0.19 1.49 16.26
C ARG A 262 0.17 0.15 15.63
N ASN A 263 -0.76 -0.46 14.92
CA ASN A 263 -0.59 -1.79 14.33
C ASN A 263 0.14 -1.81 12.99
N TRP A 264 0.58 -0.68 12.49
CA TRP A 264 1.17 -0.61 11.16
C TRP A 264 2.29 -1.63 10.95
N LEU A 265 3.23 -1.71 11.89
CA LEU A 265 4.42 -2.57 11.78
C LEU A 265 4.09 -4.06 11.74
N PRO A 266 3.29 -4.63 12.68
CA PRO A 266 2.83 -6.01 12.57
C PRO A 266 2.02 -6.29 11.30
N MET A 267 1.17 -5.35 10.87
CA MET A 267 0.37 -5.52 9.65
C MET A 267 1.23 -5.51 8.39
N VAL A 268 2.23 -4.63 8.30
CA VAL A 268 3.23 -4.64 7.22
C VAL A 268 3.93 -5.99 7.18
N THR A 269 4.41 -6.48 8.32
CA THR A 269 5.11 -7.78 8.41
C THR A 269 4.21 -8.91 7.90
N MET A 270 2.98 -8.98 8.39
CA MET A 270 2.01 -9.99 7.95
C MET A 270 1.68 -9.85 6.46
N GLY A 271 1.47 -8.64 5.97
CA GLY A 271 1.18 -8.37 4.57
C GLY A 271 2.30 -8.84 3.64
N ILE A 272 3.56 -8.54 4.00
CA ILE A 272 4.73 -9.00 3.25
C ILE A 272 4.78 -10.53 3.22
N MET A 273 4.58 -11.20 4.35
CA MET A 273 4.53 -12.67 4.45
C MET A 273 3.36 -13.27 3.65
N ALA A 274 2.21 -12.61 3.65
CA ALA A 274 1.03 -13.04 2.91
C ALA A 274 1.10 -12.76 1.40
N GLY A 275 2.14 -12.03 0.94
CA GLY A 275 2.41 -11.78 -0.47
C GLY A 275 1.62 -10.61 -1.06
N VAL A 276 1.39 -9.52 -0.31
CA VAL A 276 0.92 -8.25 -0.89
C VAL A 276 1.95 -7.72 -1.88
N ASP A 277 1.51 -7.03 -2.91
CA ASP A 277 2.38 -6.53 -3.98
C ASP A 277 2.92 -5.13 -3.66
N ILE A 278 2.15 -4.33 -2.93
CA ILE A 278 2.47 -2.96 -2.55
C ILE A 278 2.27 -2.79 -1.05
N VAL A 279 3.18 -2.10 -0.38
CA VAL A 279 3.01 -1.66 1.02
C VAL A 279 3.21 -0.16 1.08
N ARG A 280 2.21 0.56 1.61
CA ARG A 280 2.34 1.98 1.92
C ARG A 280 2.68 2.15 3.38
N VAL A 281 3.68 2.99 3.66
CA VAL A 281 4.10 3.34 5.02
C VAL A 281 4.46 4.82 5.10
N GLY A 282 4.33 5.39 6.27
CA GLY A 282 4.74 6.77 6.49
C GLY A 282 3.96 7.50 7.57
N ILE A 283 4.41 8.71 7.85
CA ILE A 283 3.86 9.58 8.90
C ILE A 283 2.45 10.08 8.59
N GLU A 284 1.96 9.91 7.37
CA GLU A 284 0.55 10.16 7.08
C GLU A 284 -0.37 9.17 7.80
N ASP A 285 0.04 7.91 7.90
CA ASP A 285 -0.79 6.82 8.38
C ASP A 285 -0.39 6.34 9.77
N CYS A 286 0.86 6.56 10.18
CA CYS A 286 1.46 6.04 11.38
C CYS A 286 2.02 7.17 12.26
N TYR A 287 1.76 7.08 13.55
CA TYR A 287 2.27 8.04 14.54
C TYR A 287 3.32 7.37 15.46
N TRP A 288 3.02 6.17 15.90
CA TRP A 288 3.85 5.40 16.82
C TRP A 288 4.83 4.50 16.07
N LEU A 289 6.10 4.50 16.51
CA LEU A 289 7.12 3.65 15.88
C LEU A 289 6.89 2.17 16.17
N TYR A 290 6.47 1.85 17.39
CA TYR A 290 6.19 0.49 17.83
C TYR A 290 4.77 0.36 18.40
N PRO A 291 4.11 -0.79 18.23
CA PRO A 291 2.73 -0.97 18.68
C PRO A 291 2.57 -0.93 20.21
N HIS A 292 3.60 -1.31 20.96
CA HIS A 292 3.60 -1.49 22.42
C HIS A 292 4.41 -0.42 23.17
N LYS A 293 4.90 0.63 22.48
CA LYS A 293 5.68 1.71 23.07
C LYS A 293 5.11 3.07 22.70
N ASP A 294 5.30 4.05 23.55
CA ASP A 294 4.94 5.45 23.29
C ASP A 294 6.08 6.24 22.61
N GLU A 295 6.82 5.56 21.77
CA GLU A 295 7.86 6.14 20.94
C GLU A 295 7.24 6.59 19.61
N ILE A 296 7.36 7.88 19.31
CA ILE A 296 6.85 8.48 18.08
C ILE A 296 7.87 8.34 16.94
N ILE A 297 7.36 8.27 15.72
CA ILE A 297 8.17 8.31 14.50
C ILE A 297 8.80 9.70 14.38
N LYS A 298 10.11 9.76 14.14
CA LYS A 298 10.85 11.01 13.99
C LYS A 298 11.17 11.34 12.54
N LYS A 299 11.32 10.32 11.71
CA LYS A 299 11.61 10.45 10.28
C LYS A 299 10.79 9.44 9.50
N ASN A 300 10.25 9.84 8.38
CA ASN A 300 9.51 8.96 7.48
C ASN A 300 10.42 7.87 6.89
N SER A 301 11.66 8.22 6.59
CA SER A 301 12.67 7.29 6.07
C SER A 301 12.98 6.12 7.02
N ASP A 302 12.85 6.30 8.34
CA ASP A 302 13.04 5.21 9.32
C ASP A 302 11.97 4.13 9.14
N VAL A 303 10.71 4.53 8.88
CA VAL A 303 9.59 3.61 8.67
C VAL A 303 9.76 2.84 7.36
N VAL A 304 10.20 3.52 6.31
CA VAL A 304 10.54 2.88 5.02
C VAL A 304 11.67 1.88 5.21
N LYS A 305 12.75 2.28 5.88
CA LYS A 305 13.89 1.40 6.15
C LYS A 305 13.48 0.15 6.92
N MET A 306 12.67 0.28 7.98
CA MET A 306 12.17 -0.88 8.73
C MET A 306 11.38 -1.84 7.83
N THR A 307 10.60 -1.31 6.89
CA THR A 307 9.85 -2.12 5.92
C THR A 307 10.78 -2.87 4.96
N VAL A 308 11.82 -2.21 4.47
CA VAL A 308 12.87 -2.83 3.63
C VAL A 308 13.60 -3.93 4.41
N ASP A 309 13.97 -3.66 5.66
CA ASP A 309 14.69 -4.62 6.51
C ASP A 309 13.83 -5.89 6.74
N ILE A 310 12.52 -5.74 6.96
CA ILE A 310 11.58 -6.88 7.08
C ILE A 310 11.53 -7.68 5.77
N ALA A 311 11.40 -7.01 4.62
CA ALA A 311 11.37 -7.69 3.33
C ALA A 311 12.67 -8.48 3.10
N ASN A 312 13.82 -7.90 3.40
CA ASN A 312 15.14 -8.53 3.28
C ASN A 312 15.29 -9.73 4.21
N ILE A 313 14.85 -9.64 5.48
CA ILE A 313 14.88 -10.76 6.44
C ILE A 313 14.05 -11.94 5.92
N LEU A 314 12.93 -11.66 5.25
CA LEU A 314 12.07 -12.66 4.63
C LEU A 314 12.57 -13.15 3.26
N GLY A 315 13.69 -12.60 2.76
CA GLY A 315 14.27 -12.93 1.45
C GLY A 315 13.47 -12.36 0.27
N ARG A 316 12.59 -11.39 0.52
CA ARG A 316 11.74 -10.80 -0.51
C ARG A 316 12.39 -9.56 -1.12
N ARG A 317 12.59 -9.55 -2.43
CA ARG A 317 13.19 -8.43 -3.15
C ARG A 317 12.31 -7.19 -3.14
N VAL A 318 12.91 -6.02 -2.88
CA VAL A 318 12.25 -4.71 -2.96
C VAL A 318 12.53 -4.08 -4.34
N VAL A 319 11.50 -3.49 -4.94
CA VAL A 319 11.61 -2.71 -6.19
C VAL A 319 12.13 -1.31 -5.87
N THR A 320 13.24 -0.92 -6.48
CA THR A 320 13.90 0.38 -6.26
C THR A 320 13.95 1.28 -7.49
N HIS A 321 13.57 0.74 -8.66
CA HIS A 321 13.58 1.49 -9.90
C HIS A 321 12.16 1.85 -10.37
N ALA A 322 11.93 3.10 -10.71
CA ALA A 322 10.62 3.61 -11.10
C ALA A 322 10.06 2.92 -12.36
N ASP A 323 10.89 2.65 -13.36
CA ASP A 323 10.45 1.96 -14.58
C ASP A 323 10.01 0.53 -14.32
N GLU A 324 10.72 -0.20 -13.41
CA GLU A 324 10.30 -1.52 -12.99
C GLU A 324 8.95 -1.45 -12.25
N ALA A 325 8.80 -0.50 -11.34
CA ALA A 325 7.54 -0.29 -10.63
C ALA A 325 6.40 0.01 -11.61
N ARG A 326 6.59 0.91 -12.57
CA ARG A 326 5.60 1.22 -13.61
C ARG A 326 5.23 -0.01 -14.42
N SER A 327 6.21 -0.82 -14.82
CA SER A 327 5.97 -2.07 -15.56
C SER A 327 5.09 -3.03 -14.77
N ILE A 328 5.37 -3.24 -13.48
CA ILE A 328 4.57 -4.10 -12.61
C ILE A 328 3.16 -3.53 -12.42
N LEU A 329 3.06 -2.21 -12.21
CA LEU A 329 1.80 -1.50 -11.93
C LEU A 329 0.93 -1.30 -13.19
N GLY A 330 1.46 -1.54 -14.38
CA GLY A 330 0.78 -1.24 -15.64
C GLY A 330 0.56 0.26 -15.84
N ILE A 331 1.55 1.07 -15.50
CA ILE A 331 1.56 2.53 -15.65
C ILE A 331 2.40 2.91 -16.87
N LYS A 332 1.86 3.82 -17.68
CA LYS A 332 2.58 4.43 -18.79
C LYS A 332 2.91 5.88 -18.43
N LEU A 333 4.18 6.23 -18.43
CA LEU A 333 4.61 7.63 -18.27
C LEU A 333 4.49 8.35 -19.60
N THR A 334 3.77 9.46 -19.64
CA THR A 334 3.54 10.27 -20.85
C THR A 334 4.31 11.58 -20.85
N SER A 335 4.70 12.04 -19.67
CA SER A 335 5.54 13.24 -19.51
C SER A 335 7.02 12.94 -19.73
N LYS A 336 7.78 13.97 -20.11
CA LYS A 336 9.24 13.95 -19.97
C LYS A 336 9.60 14.35 -18.53
N LEU A 337 10.54 13.65 -17.93
CA LEU A 337 11.02 13.97 -16.57
C LEU A 337 12.04 15.11 -16.57
N HIS A 338 12.61 15.44 -17.76
CA HIS A 338 13.63 16.47 -17.93
C HIS A 338 13.28 17.38 -19.11
#